data_fa94595b8ad391f41bc6cef103eb91c3
#
_entry.id   fa94595b8ad391f41bc6cef103eb91c3
#
_cell.length_a   1.000
_cell.length_b   1.000
_cell.length_c   1.000
_cell.angle_alpha   90.00
_cell.angle_beta   90.00
_cell.angle_gamma   90.00
#
_symmetry.space_group_name_H-M   'P 1'
#
loop_
_entity.id
_entity.type
_entity.pdbx_description
1 polymer ?
#
loop_
_entity_poly.entity_id
_entity_poly.type
_entity_poly.pdbx_seq_one_letter_code
_entity_poly.pdbx_strand_id
1 'polypeptide(L)'
;MLERLLDFVLGVWARISDRTISWTRLPFLMALAAIIGHRVNLRHHNLIDTETAPPDLSGRKIDGLPEDFDPREFRMPDGSYNDMKSPWMGMAGARFGRNVALSKGFAERDTELLSPNPREVSRKLMERKEFVPVESLNVMAAAWIQFMVHDWLGHGANDPKRKIEIPVQDDDLWPPNREPNAPNGPMNVLATGADPSRTDADEGRPVTFRNVETHWWDASQVYGSSWARMERMRREGGKRSGARLENGKFWVDERGLLPLDEDMQEKRPKQELSGVNGNWWIGLSLLHTLFTREHNAIVDRLRIDHPNASGEWLFQKARLVNAALIAKIHTVEWTPALMDSDVGRMAMRGNFYGLSGERLAKGFGLVSDSEVVAGIPGTPTDHHGSPYAMTEEFTAVYRLHALLPDQFEFRSSDDDRVLFERNLTGVAFGQARTVYDGATFDDALYSLSTQPPGAMVLHNFPNTLRNLSKKPEEGVFMDLAAVDILRDRERGVPRYCAFREALGMPKITSFEELTSVEADQKLLREVYGTIDRVDLLIGCMAEFQSSRQPKGFGFSDTAFRIFILMASRRLKSDRFFSTDFTPEIYTPAGYSWVQSNGFRDVIRRHSPALAPHFDDVRNVFYPWDRAG
;
A
#
# COMPACT_ATOMS: atom_id res chain seq x y z
N MET A 1 -8.88 34.27 0.12
CA MET A 1 -7.78 35.14 -0.40
C MET A 1 -6.47 34.89 0.36
N LEU A 2 -6.49 34.89 1.68
CA LEU A 2 -5.30 34.67 2.53
C LEU A 2 -4.69 33.27 2.31
N GLU A 3 -5.50 32.21 2.26
CA GLU A 3 -5.03 30.84 2.01
C GLU A 3 -4.33 30.70 0.64
N ARG A 4 -4.93 31.23 -0.42
CA ARG A 4 -4.30 31.22 -1.75
C ARG A 4 -2.98 31.98 -1.82
N LEU A 5 -2.85 33.05 -1.04
CA LEU A 5 -1.58 33.80 -0.94
C LEU A 5 -0.53 32.96 -0.18
N LEU A 6 -0.94 32.31 0.91
CA LEU A 6 -0.07 31.44 1.68
C LEU A 6 0.42 30.26 0.82
N ASP A 7 -0.48 29.61 0.11
CA ASP A 7 -0.16 28.51 -0.80
C ASP A 7 0.83 28.94 -1.87
N PHE A 8 0.63 30.11 -2.45
CA PHE A 8 1.57 30.67 -3.43
C PHE A 8 2.95 30.90 -2.82
N VAL A 9 3.05 31.52 -1.64
CA VAL A 9 4.32 31.79 -0.95
C VAL A 9 5.03 30.47 -0.61
N LEU A 10 4.32 29.51 -0.05
CA LEU A 10 4.88 28.19 0.29
C LEU A 10 5.32 27.43 -0.97
N GLY A 11 4.55 27.49 -2.05
CA GLY A 11 4.90 26.89 -3.33
C GLY A 11 6.15 27.51 -3.98
N VAL A 12 6.33 28.83 -3.86
CA VAL A 12 7.57 29.51 -4.30
C VAL A 12 8.74 29.12 -3.42
N TRP A 13 8.57 29.10 -2.11
CA TRP A 13 9.59 28.67 -1.16
C TRP A 13 10.09 27.25 -1.47
N ALA A 14 9.17 26.32 -1.67
CA ALA A 14 9.50 24.94 -2.00
C ALA A 14 10.34 24.82 -3.28
N ARG A 15 10.01 25.57 -4.33
CA ARG A 15 10.79 25.60 -5.59
C ARG A 15 12.19 26.20 -5.42
N ILE A 16 12.33 27.23 -4.58
CA ILE A 16 13.63 27.82 -4.25
C ILE A 16 14.47 26.79 -3.47
N SER A 17 13.89 26.18 -2.47
CA SER A 17 14.54 25.17 -1.63
C SER A 17 15.10 24.01 -2.48
N ASP A 18 14.31 23.46 -3.41
CA ASP A 18 14.76 22.37 -4.29
C ASP A 18 16.00 22.73 -5.14
N ARG A 19 16.12 23.98 -5.53
CA ARG A 19 17.22 24.45 -6.39
C ARG A 19 18.47 24.89 -5.62
N THR A 20 18.33 25.16 -4.32
CA THR A 20 19.42 25.74 -3.51
C THR A 20 19.89 24.79 -2.41
N ILE A 21 19.00 24.45 -1.48
CA ILE A 21 19.29 23.63 -0.33
C ILE A 21 18.12 22.65 -0.16
N SER A 22 18.39 21.34 -0.30
CA SER A 22 17.36 20.31 -0.07
C SER A 22 16.62 20.57 1.25
N TRP A 23 15.29 20.41 1.24
CA TRP A 23 14.44 20.53 2.42
C TRP A 23 14.95 19.70 3.60
N THR A 24 15.65 18.58 3.33
CA THR A 24 16.21 17.68 4.34
C THR A 24 17.33 18.29 5.18
N ARG A 25 17.92 19.39 4.70
CA ARG A 25 19.02 20.13 5.36
C ARG A 25 18.57 21.47 5.94
N LEU A 26 17.31 21.84 5.76
CA LEU A 26 16.75 23.09 6.28
C LEU A 26 16.43 22.96 7.79
N PRO A 27 16.44 24.09 8.54
CA PRO A 27 15.88 24.14 9.88
C PRO A 27 14.41 23.67 9.88
N PHE A 28 13.95 23.09 11.00
CA PHE A 28 12.65 22.42 11.14
C PHE A 28 11.46 23.16 10.51
N LEU A 29 11.24 24.42 10.88
CA LEU A 29 10.08 25.20 10.36
C LEU A 29 10.20 25.48 8.86
N MET A 30 11.40 25.72 8.36
CA MET A 30 11.66 25.97 6.95
C MET A 30 11.48 24.69 6.12
N ALA A 31 11.91 23.56 6.66
CA ALA A 31 11.72 22.24 6.04
C ALA A 31 10.23 21.85 6.01
N LEU A 32 9.51 22.08 7.09
CA LEU A 32 8.06 21.85 7.16
C LEU A 32 7.31 22.70 6.13
N ALA A 33 7.66 24.00 6.05
CA ALA A 33 7.10 24.92 5.04
C ALA A 33 7.42 24.45 3.61
N ALA A 34 8.63 23.92 3.36
CA ALA A 34 8.99 23.35 2.07
C ALA A 34 8.15 22.11 1.72
N ILE A 35 7.94 21.17 2.66
CA ILE A 35 7.10 19.99 2.45
C ILE A 35 5.65 20.38 2.12
N ILE A 36 5.08 21.33 2.87
CA ILE A 36 3.74 21.85 2.60
C ILE A 36 3.68 22.48 1.20
N GLY A 37 4.67 23.31 0.86
CA GLY A 37 4.76 23.95 -0.44
C GLY A 37 4.95 22.97 -1.60
N HIS A 38 5.72 21.89 -1.41
CA HIS A 38 5.81 20.79 -2.40
C HIS A 38 4.44 20.15 -2.63
N ARG A 39 3.71 19.83 -1.55
CA ARG A 39 2.36 19.27 -1.64
C ARG A 39 1.41 20.19 -2.42
N VAL A 40 1.44 21.49 -2.15
CA VAL A 40 0.64 22.48 -2.87
C VAL A 40 0.99 22.49 -4.37
N ASN A 41 2.26 22.57 -4.72
CA ASN A 41 2.71 22.55 -6.11
C ASN A 41 2.28 21.27 -6.84
N LEU A 42 2.45 20.11 -6.20
CA LEU A 42 2.09 18.81 -6.78
C LEU A 42 0.57 18.69 -6.98
N ARG A 43 -0.26 19.18 -6.04
CA ARG A 43 -1.72 19.24 -6.19
C ARG A 43 -2.15 20.06 -7.39
N HIS A 44 -1.45 21.16 -7.69
CA HIS A 44 -1.77 22.01 -8.85
C HIS A 44 -1.34 21.45 -10.20
N HIS A 45 -0.29 20.64 -10.26
CA HIS A 45 0.32 20.26 -11.53
C HIS A 45 0.31 18.76 -11.82
N ASN A 46 0.12 17.91 -10.80
CA ASN A 46 0.36 16.48 -10.86
C ASN A 46 -0.88 15.64 -10.48
N LEU A 47 -2.07 16.15 -10.77
CA LEU A 47 -3.33 15.42 -10.62
C LEU A 47 -4.07 15.40 -11.96
N ILE A 48 -4.07 14.26 -12.64
CA ILE A 48 -4.58 14.13 -14.00
C ILE A 48 -5.62 13.01 -14.04
N ASP A 49 -6.82 13.38 -14.45
CA ASP A 49 -7.90 12.45 -14.72
C ASP A 49 -7.68 11.74 -16.06
N THR A 50 -7.91 10.46 -16.09
CA THR A 50 -7.83 9.61 -17.30
C THR A 50 -9.19 9.13 -17.76
N GLU A 51 -10.24 9.35 -16.98
CA GLU A 51 -11.60 8.92 -17.33
C GLU A 51 -12.16 9.79 -18.47
N THR A 52 -12.65 9.15 -19.52
CA THR A 52 -13.21 9.83 -20.69
C THR A 52 -14.70 9.55 -20.87
N ALA A 53 -15.17 8.44 -20.31
CA ALA A 53 -16.56 8.00 -20.38
C ALA A 53 -16.97 7.39 -19.01
N PRO A 54 -17.24 8.24 -18.00
CA PRO A 54 -17.69 7.76 -16.70
C PRO A 54 -18.93 6.87 -16.84
N PRO A 55 -19.03 5.77 -16.08
CA PRO A 55 -20.20 4.91 -16.13
C PRO A 55 -21.45 5.63 -15.62
N ASP A 56 -22.58 5.44 -16.30
CA ASP A 56 -23.88 5.84 -15.78
C ASP A 56 -24.34 4.80 -14.73
N LEU A 57 -24.51 5.25 -13.50
CA LEU A 57 -25.00 4.43 -12.39
C LEU A 57 -26.50 4.60 -12.14
N SER A 58 -27.21 5.38 -12.96
CA SER A 58 -28.65 5.56 -12.85
C SER A 58 -29.36 4.22 -13.05
N GLY A 59 -30.20 3.83 -12.08
CA GLY A 59 -30.91 2.56 -12.13
C GLY A 59 -30.08 1.31 -11.85
N ARG A 60 -28.78 1.45 -11.51
CA ARG A 60 -27.94 0.31 -11.12
C ARG A 60 -28.45 -0.33 -9.85
N LYS A 61 -28.63 -1.66 -9.90
CA LYS A 61 -28.88 -2.49 -8.72
C LYS A 61 -27.63 -3.29 -8.42
N ILE A 62 -27.29 -3.43 -7.13
CA ILE A 62 -26.24 -4.33 -6.67
C ILE A 62 -26.92 -5.55 -6.09
N ASP A 63 -26.66 -6.72 -6.68
CA ASP A 63 -27.24 -7.97 -6.24
C ASP A 63 -26.93 -8.25 -4.78
N GLY A 64 -27.98 -8.52 -4.00
CA GLY A 64 -27.89 -8.85 -2.58
C GLY A 64 -27.78 -7.63 -1.64
N LEU A 65 -27.64 -6.40 -2.15
CA LEU A 65 -27.67 -5.21 -1.29
C LEU A 65 -29.06 -5.05 -0.65
N PRO A 66 -29.16 -4.83 0.68
CA PRO A 66 -30.43 -4.56 1.35
C PRO A 66 -31.16 -3.37 0.72
N GLU A 67 -32.50 -3.44 0.62
CA GLU A 67 -33.30 -2.36 0.02
C GLU A 67 -33.22 -1.04 0.82
N ASP A 68 -32.98 -1.14 2.14
CA ASP A 68 -32.84 -0.03 3.07
C ASP A 68 -31.39 0.48 3.20
N PHE A 69 -30.45 -0.03 2.39
CA PHE A 69 -29.07 0.40 2.43
C PHE A 69 -28.93 1.82 1.87
N ASP A 70 -28.62 2.78 2.75
CA ASP A 70 -28.41 4.17 2.37
C ASP A 70 -26.92 4.49 2.17
N PRO A 71 -26.48 4.76 0.93
CA PRO A 71 -25.08 5.13 0.67
C PRO A 71 -24.66 6.45 1.34
N ARG A 72 -25.59 7.27 1.84
CA ARG A 72 -25.25 8.45 2.62
C ARG A 72 -24.72 8.10 4.01
N GLU A 73 -25.15 6.98 4.59
CA GLU A 73 -24.77 6.52 5.92
C GLU A 73 -23.67 5.46 5.92
N PHE A 74 -23.52 4.71 4.82
CA PHE A 74 -22.64 3.56 4.73
C PHE A 74 -21.77 3.60 3.48
N ARG A 75 -20.58 3.02 3.58
CA ARG A 75 -19.71 2.82 2.42
C ARG A 75 -20.29 1.74 1.51
N MET A 76 -20.44 2.03 0.22
CA MET A 76 -20.78 0.99 -0.75
C MET A 76 -19.65 -0.04 -0.84
N PRO A 77 -19.96 -1.34 -1.01
CA PRO A 77 -18.92 -2.37 -1.10
C PRO A 77 -17.94 -2.18 -2.26
N ASP A 78 -18.40 -1.58 -3.36
CA ASP A 78 -17.62 -1.32 -4.55
C ASP A 78 -17.04 0.12 -4.61
N GLY A 79 -17.17 0.90 -3.53
CA GLY A 79 -16.68 2.27 -3.44
C GLY A 79 -17.48 3.32 -4.20
N SER A 80 -18.60 2.94 -4.87
CA SER A 80 -19.50 3.91 -5.49
C SER A 80 -20.16 4.81 -4.44
N TYR A 81 -20.66 5.98 -4.86
CA TYR A 81 -21.32 6.96 -3.97
C TYR A 81 -20.47 7.49 -2.80
N ASN A 82 -19.15 7.37 -2.85
CA ASN A 82 -18.31 8.12 -1.92
C ASN A 82 -18.38 9.63 -2.24
N ASP A 83 -18.38 10.01 -3.51
CA ASP A 83 -18.84 11.34 -3.93
C ASP A 83 -20.28 11.24 -4.43
N MET A 84 -21.19 12.01 -3.81
CA MET A 84 -22.62 11.97 -4.15
C MET A 84 -22.97 12.69 -5.46
N LYS A 85 -22.07 13.56 -5.96
CA LYS A 85 -22.24 14.27 -7.23
C LYS A 85 -21.66 13.48 -8.40
N SER A 86 -20.63 12.70 -8.13
CA SER A 86 -19.96 11.83 -9.10
C SER A 86 -19.87 10.40 -8.53
N PRO A 87 -21.01 9.66 -8.47
CA PRO A 87 -21.08 8.38 -7.75
C PRO A 87 -20.12 7.31 -8.25
N TRP A 88 -19.65 7.41 -9.48
CA TRP A 88 -18.67 6.51 -10.10
C TRP A 88 -17.23 6.76 -9.65
N MET A 89 -16.94 7.95 -9.09
CA MET A 89 -15.59 8.37 -8.74
C MET A 89 -14.96 7.42 -7.73
N GLY A 90 -13.79 6.92 -8.05
CA GLY A 90 -13.03 6.03 -7.18
C GLY A 90 -13.65 4.66 -6.91
N MET A 91 -14.72 4.26 -7.60
CA MET A 91 -15.30 2.93 -7.47
C MET A 91 -14.40 1.84 -8.07
N ALA A 92 -14.60 0.59 -7.66
CA ALA A 92 -13.96 -0.56 -8.29
C ALA A 92 -14.30 -0.61 -9.79
N GLY A 93 -13.28 -0.72 -10.62
CA GLY A 93 -13.40 -0.65 -12.08
C GLY A 93 -13.23 0.74 -12.67
N ALA A 94 -13.08 1.81 -11.89
CA ALA A 94 -12.64 3.11 -12.40
C ALA A 94 -11.18 3.07 -12.85
N ARG A 95 -10.78 3.99 -13.74
CA ARG A 95 -9.41 4.04 -14.26
C ARG A 95 -8.43 4.56 -13.21
N PHE A 96 -7.19 4.07 -13.28
CA PHE A 96 -6.08 4.74 -12.62
C PHE A 96 -5.87 6.13 -13.23
N GLY A 97 -5.74 7.16 -12.38
CA GLY A 97 -5.30 8.48 -12.77
C GLY A 97 -3.78 8.54 -12.99
N ARG A 98 -3.25 9.74 -13.24
CA ARG A 98 -1.81 9.97 -13.43
C ARG A 98 -1.31 11.13 -12.56
N ASN A 99 -0.04 11.03 -12.16
CA ASN A 99 0.68 12.14 -11.53
C ASN A 99 1.68 12.81 -12.50
N VAL A 100 1.85 12.28 -13.69
CA VAL A 100 2.68 12.88 -14.74
C VAL A 100 1.83 13.28 -15.93
N ALA A 101 2.23 14.33 -16.65
CA ALA A 101 1.50 14.78 -17.83
C ALA A 101 1.31 13.63 -18.82
N LEU A 102 0.12 13.53 -19.42
CA LEU A 102 -0.23 12.44 -20.34
C LEU A 102 0.76 12.32 -21.52
N SER A 103 1.33 13.43 -21.99
CA SER A 103 2.37 13.43 -23.02
C SER A 103 3.69 12.75 -22.61
N LYS A 104 3.90 12.56 -21.31
CA LYS A 104 5.11 11.90 -20.75
C LYS A 104 4.79 10.52 -20.17
N GLY A 105 3.52 10.17 -20.04
CA GLY A 105 3.04 8.92 -19.44
C GLY A 105 2.67 7.84 -20.46
N PHE A 106 3.30 7.82 -21.65
CA PHE A 106 3.08 6.78 -22.63
C PHE A 106 3.81 5.49 -22.29
N ALA A 107 3.13 4.34 -22.50
CA ALA A 107 3.78 3.05 -22.48
C ALA A 107 4.97 3.03 -23.46
N GLU A 108 6.05 2.40 -23.06
CA GLU A 108 7.21 2.24 -23.92
C GLU A 108 6.87 1.34 -25.13
N ARG A 109 7.50 1.60 -26.25
CA ARG A 109 7.34 0.77 -27.46
C ARG A 109 7.90 -0.63 -27.20
N ASP A 110 7.39 -1.62 -27.87
CA ASP A 110 7.84 -3.02 -27.68
C ASP A 110 9.37 -3.17 -27.81
N THR A 111 10.02 -2.41 -28.68
CA THR A 111 11.49 -2.40 -28.83
C THR A 111 12.24 -1.80 -27.65
N GLU A 112 11.63 -0.90 -26.89
CA GLU A 112 12.23 -0.20 -25.75
C GLU A 112 11.82 -0.86 -24.43
N LEU A 113 10.68 -1.55 -24.42
CA LEU A 113 10.12 -2.23 -23.27
C LEU A 113 11.10 -3.20 -22.62
N LEU A 114 11.92 -3.87 -23.44
CA LEU A 114 12.94 -4.83 -23.02
C LEU A 114 14.38 -4.25 -23.04
N SER A 115 14.54 -2.93 -23.16
CA SER A 115 15.86 -2.29 -23.24
C SER A 115 16.07 -1.22 -22.16
N PRO A 116 17.04 -1.40 -21.23
CA PRO A 116 17.81 -2.63 -21.03
C PRO A 116 16.91 -3.80 -20.60
N ASN A 117 17.41 -5.03 -20.80
CA ASN A 117 16.68 -6.23 -20.44
C ASN A 117 16.30 -6.26 -18.95
N PRO A 118 15.01 -6.36 -18.58
CA PRO A 118 14.58 -6.35 -17.18
C PRO A 118 15.21 -7.46 -16.33
N ARG A 119 15.47 -8.63 -16.93
CA ARG A 119 16.14 -9.73 -16.23
C ARG A 119 17.61 -9.41 -15.93
N GLU A 120 18.32 -8.76 -16.86
CA GLU A 120 19.68 -8.27 -16.62
C GLU A 120 19.73 -7.21 -15.52
N VAL A 121 18.78 -6.28 -15.53
CA VAL A 121 18.65 -5.28 -14.47
C VAL A 121 18.44 -5.95 -13.12
N SER A 122 17.49 -6.91 -13.03
CA SER A 122 17.25 -7.70 -11.81
C SER A 122 18.52 -8.42 -11.35
N ARG A 123 19.21 -9.13 -12.27
CA ARG A 123 20.39 -9.94 -11.96
C ARG A 123 21.55 -9.09 -11.45
N LYS A 124 21.83 -7.96 -12.11
CA LYS A 124 23.03 -7.15 -11.82
C LYS A 124 22.83 -6.15 -10.70
N LEU A 125 21.61 -5.62 -10.51
CA LEU A 125 21.37 -4.49 -9.60
C LEU A 125 20.44 -4.80 -8.43
N MET A 126 19.68 -5.91 -8.48
CA MET A 126 18.68 -6.18 -7.45
C MET A 126 18.97 -7.44 -6.63
N GLU A 127 19.76 -8.39 -7.15
CA GLU A 127 20.06 -9.65 -6.47
C GLU A 127 20.64 -9.44 -5.06
N ARG A 128 19.97 -10.03 -4.06
CA ARG A 128 20.41 -9.97 -2.67
C ARG A 128 21.58 -10.93 -2.45
N LYS A 129 22.79 -10.39 -2.29
CA LYS A 129 23.98 -11.14 -1.91
C LYS A 129 24.08 -11.31 -0.39
N GLU A 130 23.77 -10.24 0.31
CA GLU A 130 23.65 -10.19 1.76
C GLU A 130 22.36 -9.47 2.12
N PHE A 131 21.73 -9.87 3.21
CA PHE A 131 20.56 -9.19 3.72
C PHE A 131 20.97 -7.87 4.38
N VAL A 132 20.49 -6.77 3.86
CA VAL A 132 20.69 -5.43 4.45
C VAL A 132 19.42 -5.06 5.22
N PRO A 133 19.43 -5.10 6.56
CA PRO A 133 18.25 -4.80 7.38
C PRO A 133 17.99 -3.30 7.52
N VAL A 134 16.75 -2.96 7.86
CA VAL A 134 16.39 -1.67 8.47
C VAL A 134 16.18 -1.87 9.96
N GLU A 135 17.21 -1.60 10.74
CA GLU A 135 17.21 -1.84 12.19
C GLU A 135 16.19 -1.00 12.98
N SER A 136 15.69 0.08 12.40
CA SER A 136 14.68 0.95 13.03
C SER A 136 13.25 0.46 12.87
N LEU A 137 13.01 -0.58 12.07
CA LEU A 137 11.67 -1.12 11.78
C LEU A 137 11.61 -2.62 12.09
N ASN A 138 10.39 -3.13 12.24
CA ASN A 138 10.13 -4.56 12.31
C ASN A 138 9.43 -5.09 11.04
N VAL A 139 9.38 -6.42 10.88
CA VAL A 139 8.77 -7.06 9.69
C VAL A 139 7.27 -6.76 9.58
N MET A 140 6.59 -6.44 10.69
CA MET A 140 5.18 -6.01 10.63
C MET A 140 5.00 -4.71 9.82
N ALA A 141 6.04 -3.85 9.73
CA ALA A 141 5.99 -2.67 8.85
C ALA A 141 5.95 -3.06 7.36
N ALA A 142 6.65 -4.13 6.97
CA ALA A 142 6.58 -4.70 5.61
C ALA A 142 5.24 -5.40 5.35
N ALA A 143 4.71 -6.13 6.32
CA ALA A 143 3.37 -6.74 6.23
C ALA A 143 2.28 -5.67 6.10
N TRP A 144 2.38 -4.59 6.87
CA TRP A 144 1.42 -3.49 6.85
C TRP A 144 1.29 -2.83 5.49
N ILE A 145 2.40 -2.55 4.82
CA ILE A 145 2.29 -1.88 3.50
C ILE A 145 1.63 -2.79 2.47
N GLN A 146 1.90 -4.09 2.46
CA GLN A 146 1.22 -5.00 1.55
C GLN A 146 -0.27 -5.15 1.92
N PHE A 147 -0.61 -5.21 3.20
CA PHE A 147 -1.99 -5.18 3.69
C PHE A 147 -2.73 -3.95 3.16
N MET A 148 -2.08 -2.78 3.15
CA MET A 148 -2.68 -1.55 2.62
C MET A 148 -2.75 -1.51 1.09
N VAL A 149 -1.73 -2.03 0.38
CA VAL A 149 -1.74 -2.11 -1.09
C VAL A 149 -2.90 -2.99 -1.59
N HIS A 150 -3.26 -4.04 -0.86
CA HIS A 150 -4.42 -4.89 -1.17
C HIS A 150 -5.77 -4.18 -1.03
N ASP A 151 -5.85 -3.08 -0.26
CA ASP A 151 -7.03 -2.21 -0.22
C ASP A 151 -7.17 -1.37 -1.50
N TRP A 152 -6.05 -0.99 -2.11
CA TRP A 152 -6.01 0.15 -3.01
C TRP A 152 -5.78 -0.17 -4.48
N LEU A 153 -5.06 -1.25 -4.76
CA LEU A 153 -4.43 -1.46 -6.05
C LEU A 153 -4.68 -2.86 -6.59
N GLY A 154 -5.34 -2.94 -7.73
CA GLY A 154 -5.54 -4.19 -8.45
C GLY A 154 -5.73 -3.94 -9.94
N HIS A 155 -4.75 -4.35 -10.77
CA HIS A 155 -4.89 -4.26 -12.23
C HIS A 155 -5.71 -5.40 -12.84
N GLY A 156 -6.29 -6.27 -12.00
CA GLY A 156 -7.08 -7.40 -12.45
C GLY A 156 -6.26 -8.50 -13.14
N ALA A 157 -6.94 -9.28 -13.96
CA ALA A 157 -6.32 -10.37 -14.69
C ALA A 157 -5.43 -9.85 -15.83
N ASN A 158 -4.27 -10.48 -16.02
CA ASN A 158 -3.42 -10.23 -17.17
C ASN A 158 -4.08 -10.76 -18.47
N ASP A 159 -3.67 -10.21 -19.62
CA ASP A 159 -4.15 -10.65 -20.93
C ASP A 159 -3.55 -12.03 -21.28
N PRO A 160 -4.35 -13.11 -21.34
CA PRO A 160 -3.85 -14.44 -21.63
C PRO A 160 -3.38 -14.61 -23.09
N LYS A 161 -3.73 -13.67 -23.97
CA LYS A 161 -3.38 -13.72 -25.42
C LYS A 161 -2.11 -12.96 -25.72
N ARG A 162 -1.65 -12.05 -24.84
CA ARG A 162 -0.47 -11.23 -25.07
C ARG A 162 0.63 -11.62 -24.08
N LYS A 163 1.67 -12.26 -24.60
CA LYS A 163 2.89 -12.57 -23.85
C LYS A 163 3.98 -11.57 -24.18
N ILE A 164 4.75 -11.20 -23.18
CA ILE A 164 5.99 -10.46 -23.30
C ILE A 164 7.11 -11.44 -22.94
N GLU A 165 8.00 -11.69 -23.89
CA GLU A 165 9.08 -12.65 -23.75
C GLU A 165 10.36 -11.92 -23.36
N ILE A 166 10.74 -12.00 -22.08
CA ILE A 166 11.99 -11.41 -21.57
C ILE A 166 13.12 -12.40 -21.86
N PRO A 167 14.12 -12.04 -22.70
CA PRO A 167 15.25 -12.92 -22.99
C PRO A 167 16.06 -13.24 -21.73
N VAL A 168 16.49 -14.49 -21.59
CA VAL A 168 17.43 -14.94 -20.56
C VAL A 168 18.78 -15.14 -21.23
N GLN A 169 19.83 -14.48 -20.74
CA GLN A 169 21.17 -14.53 -21.32
C GLN A 169 21.81 -15.92 -21.13
N ASP A 170 22.74 -16.29 -22.00
CA ASP A 170 23.37 -17.63 -21.98
C ASP A 170 24.16 -17.87 -20.68
N ASP A 171 24.72 -16.83 -20.08
CA ASP A 171 25.46 -16.89 -18.82
C ASP A 171 24.56 -16.79 -17.57
N ASP A 172 23.25 -16.62 -17.75
CA ASP A 172 22.28 -16.60 -16.66
C ASP A 172 21.80 -18.04 -16.37
N LEU A 173 22.13 -18.56 -15.20
CA LEU A 173 21.75 -19.92 -14.76
C LEU A 173 20.28 -20.03 -14.32
N TRP A 174 19.45 -19.08 -14.69
CA TRP A 174 18.03 -19.07 -14.39
C TRP A 174 17.22 -19.83 -15.46
N PRO A 175 16.14 -20.56 -15.13
CA PRO A 175 15.57 -20.75 -13.78
C PRO A 175 16.41 -21.69 -12.89
N PRO A 176 16.22 -21.65 -11.56
CA PRO A 176 17.08 -22.39 -10.61
C PRO A 176 17.14 -23.92 -10.80
N ASN A 177 16.13 -24.51 -11.46
CA ASN A 177 16.05 -25.94 -11.76
C ASN A 177 16.45 -26.28 -13.22
N ARG A 178 17.11 -25.36 -13.90
CA ARG A 178 17.57 -25.57 -15.27
C ARG A 178 18.57 -26.72 -15.33
N GLU A 179 18.34 -27.65 -16.27
CA GLU A 179 19.31 -28.70 -16.56
C GLU A 179 20.59 -28.10 -17.12
N PRO A 180 21.78 -28.58 -16.69
CA PRO A 180 23.04 -28.16 -17.26
C PRO A 180 23.04 -28.36 -18.78
N ASN A 181 23.45 -27.34 -19.54
CA ASN A 181 23.48 -27.31 -20.99
C ASN A 181 22.11 -27.29 -21.72
N ALA A 182 20.99 -27.16 -21.02
CA ALA A 182 19.73 -26.85 -21.67
C ALA A 182 19.76 -25.43 -22.28
N PRO A 183 19.18 -25.18 -23.46
CA PRO A 183 19.10 -23.84 -24.01
C PRO A 183 18.24 -22.94 -23.12
N ASN A 184 18.61 -21.64 -22.99
CA ASN A 184 17.79 -20.68 -22.29
C ASN A 184 16.53 -20.40 -23.11
N GLY A 185 15.36 -20.62 -22.45
CA GLY A 185 14.09 -20.08 -22.93
C GLY A 185 13.83 -18.69 -22.34
N PRO A 186 13.01 -17.86 -22.99
CA PRO A 186 12.63 -16.58 -22.45
C PRO A 186 11.74 -16.74 -21.20
N MET A 187 11.81 -15.79 -20.26
CA MET A 187 10.81 -15.67 -19.21
C MET A 187 9.53 -15.07 -19.79
N ASN A 188 8.45 -15.83 -19.74
CA ASN A 188 7.15 -15.42 -20.28
C ASN A 188 6.35 -14.65 -19.25
N VAL A 189 6.01 -13.40 -19.52
CA VAL A 189 5.15 -12.55 -18.70
C VAL A 189 3.90 -12.19 -19.49
N LEU A 190 2.72 -12.48 -18.95
CA LEU A 190 1.47 -12.03 -19.56
C LEU A 190 1.35 -10.51 -19.42
N ALA A 191 1.01 -9.80 -20.49
CA ALA A 191 0.79 -8.37 -20.48
C ALA A 191 -0.34 -7.96 -19.52
N THR A 192 -0.35 -6.74 -19.03
CA THR A 192 -1.48 -6.21 -18.26
C THR A 192 -2.74 -6.24 -19.12
N GLY A 193 -3.88 -6.62 -18.53
CA GLY A 193 -5.16 -6.65 -19.21
C GLY A 193 -5.53 -5.28 -19.79
N ALA A 194 -6.05 -5.25 -21.02
CA ALA A 194 -6.51 -4.02 -21.64
C ALA A 194 -7.66 -3.40 -20.85
N ASP A 195 -7.74 -2.08 -20.86
CA ASP A 195 -8.86 -1.35 -20.29
C ASP A 195 -10.11 -1.49 -21.18
N PRO A 196 -11.15 -2.21 -20.71
CA PRO A 196 -12.37 -2.42 -21.50
C PRO A 196 -13.27 -1.18 -21.60
N SER A 197 -12.97 -0.11 -20.87
CA SER A 197 -13.73 1.14 -20.91
C SER A 197 -13.24 2.12 -21.99
N ARG A 198 -12.16 1.79 -22.71
CA ARG A 198 -11.68 2.65 -23.79
C ARG A 198 -12.71 2.75 -24.91
N THR A 199 -12.89 3.98 -25.40
CA THR A 199 -13.80 4.34 -26.48
C THR A 199 -13.08 5.17 -27.53
N ASP A 200 -13.77 5.61 -28.58
CA ASP A 200 -13.22 6.52 -29.60
C ASP A 200 -12.72 7.85 -28.99
N ALA A 201 -13.26 8.27 -27.83
CA ALA A 201 -12.78 9.43 -27.08
C ALA A 201 -11.35 9.27 -26.55
N ASP A 202 -10.81 8.05 -26.54
CA ASP A 202 -9.45 7.72 -26.13
C ASP A 202 -8.47 7.62 -27.30
N GLU A 203 -8.91 7.89 -28.52
CA GLU A 203 -8.02 7.87 -29.69
C GLU A 203 -6.89 8.90 -29.53
N GLY A 204 -5.64 8.46 -29.77
CA GLY A 204 -4.45 9.29 -29.60
C GLY A 204 -4.03 9.56 -28.15
N ARG A 205 -4.78 9.06 -27.14
CA ARG A 205 -4.44 9.17 -25.72
C ARG A 205 -3.60 7.99 -25.25
N PRO A 206 -2.79 8.17 -24.18
CA PRO A 206 -2.04 7.08 -23.56
C PRO A 206 -2.91 5.88 -23.21
N VAL A 207 -2.29 4.72 -23.11
CA VAL A 207 -2.95 3.52 -22.60
C VAL A 207 -3.40 3.76 -21.16
N THR A 208 -4.62 3.34 -20.84
CA THR A 208 -5.20 3.39 -19.49
C THR A 208 -5.40 1.99 -18.95
N PHE A 209 -5.50 1.89 -17.63
CA PHE A 209 -5.79 0.63 -16.93
C PHE A 209 -6.85 0.89 -15.87
N ARG A 210 -7.63 -0.16 -15.52
CA ARG A 210 -8.64 -0.08 -14.48
C ARG A 210 -8.10 -0.63 -13.17
N ASN A 211 -8.54 -0.01 -12.08
CA ASN A 211 -8.37 -0.58 -10.75
C ASN A 211 -9.57 -1.48 -10.42
N VAL A 212 -9.36 -2.75 -10.19
CA VAL A 212 -10.45 -3.68 -9.83
C VAL A 212 -10.86 -3.57 -8.35
N GLU A 213 -10.02 -2.92 -7.53
CA GLU A 213 -10.35 -2.57 -6.15
C GLU A 213 -10.90 -1.13 -6.08
N THR A 214 -11.52 -0.76 -4.96
CA THR A 214 -11.92 0.64 -4.77
C THR A 214 -10.68 1.52 -4.56
N HIS A 215 -10.76 2.78 -4.97
CA HIS A 215 -9.68 3.74 -4.76
C HIS A 215 -9.69 4.36 -3.35
N TRP A 216 -10.77 4.12 -2.57
CA TRP A 216 -11.02 4.72 -1.28
C TRP A 216 -10.36 3.97 -0.12
N TRP A 217 -10.49 4.50 1.08
CA TRP A 217 -10.11 3.83 2.32
C TRP A 217 -11.25 2.92 2.83
N ASP A 218 -11.64 1.94 2.01
CA ASP A 218 -12.79 1.07 2.29
C ASP A 218 -12.43 -0.16 3.12
N ALA A 219 -11.13 -0.36 3.38
CA ALA A 219 -10.57 -1.58 3.96
C ALA A 219 -10.94 -2.84 3.14
N SER A 220 -10.90 -2.71 1.78
CA SER A 220 -11.28 -3.79 0.86
C SER A 220 -10.46 -5.06 1.06
N GLN A 221 -9.23 -4.94 1.56
CA GLN A 221 -8.42 -6.10 1.92
C GLN A 221 -9.11 -6.96 2.98
N VAL A 222 -9.86 -6.36 3.91
CA VAL A 222 -10.63 -7.08 4.94
C VAL A 222 -12.03 -7.42 4.44
N TYR A 223 -12.71 -6.50 3.73
CA TYR A 223 -14.14 -6.60 3.41
C TYR A 223 -14.44 -7.04 1.99
N GLY A 224 -13.49 -6.91 1.07
CA GLY A 224 -13.68 -7.11 -0.37
C GLY A 224 -14.34 -5.91 -1.05
N SER A 225 -14.15 -5.83 -2.37
CA SER A 225 -14.72 -4.78 -3.24
C SER A 225 -16.05 -5.21 -3.89
N SER A 226 -16.78 -6.15 -3.27
CA SER A 226 -18.09 -6.58 -3.72
C SER A 226 -18.94 -7.11 -2.58
N TRP A 227 -20.28 -6.98 -2.71
CA TRP A 227 -21.22 -7.51 -1.74
C TRP A 227 -21.06 -9.03 -1.56
N ALA A 228 -20.97 -9.78 -2.65
CA ALA A 228 -20.85 -11.23 -2.62
C ALA A 228 -19.61 -11.71 -1.84
N ARG A 229 -18.47 -11.01 -1.96
CA ARG A 229 -17.26 -11.33 -1.20
C ARG A 229 -17.45 -11.05 0.30
N MET A 230 -18.03 -9.91 0.64
CA MET A 230 -18.33 -9.51 2.01
C MET A 230 -19.30 -10.48 2.69
N GLU A 231 -20.37 -10.86 2.03
CA GLU A 231 -21.35 -11.82 2.53
C GLU A 231 -20.72 -13.19 2.81
N ARG A 232 -19.83 -13.64 1.94
CA ARG A 232 -19.18 -14.94 2.10
C ARG A 232 -18.38 -15.04 3.41
N MET A 233 -17.70 -13.98 3.81
CA MET A 233 -16.91 -13.96 5.05
C MET A 233 -17.79 -13.88 6.31
N ARG A 234 -19.06 -13.51 6.17
CA ARG A 234 -20.06 -13.48 7.25
C ARG A 234 -20.80 -14.80 7.39
N ARG A 235 -20.46 -15.82 6.60
CA ARG A 235 -21.09 -17.14 6.68
C ARG A 235 -20.29 -18.08 7.54
N GLU A 236 -20.98 -18.96 8.25
CA GLU A 236 -20.36 -19.98 9.08
C GLU A 236 -19.33 -20.80 8.28
N GLY A 237 -18.13 -20.89 8.81
CA GLY A 237 -17.01 -21.56 8.15
C GLY A 237 -16.55 -20.93 6.82
N GLY A 238 -17.02 -19.72 6.48
CA GLY A 238 -16.66 -19.06 5.22
C GLY A 238 -17.22 -19.73 3.96
N LYS A 239 -18.14 -20.67 4.10
CA LYS A 239 -18.71 -21.47 3.01
C LYS A 239 -19.76 -20.68 2.23
N ARG A 240 -19.83 -20.87 0.90
CA ARG A 240 -20.88 -20.23 0.07
C ARG A 240 -22.30 -20.61 0.52
N SER A 241 -22.48 -21.86 0.93
CA SER A 241 -23.78 -22.41 1.39
C SER A 241 -23.96 -22.37 2.90
N GLY A 242 -23.03 -21.77 3.66
CA GLY A 242 -23.14 -21.66 5.12
C GLY A 242 -24.24 -20.71 5.55
N ALA A 243 -24.75 -20.89 6.79
CA ALA A 243 -25.68 -19.95 7.39
C ALA A 243 -25.04 -18.57 7.54
N ARG A 244 -25.78 -17.50 7.24
CA ARG A 244 -25.35 -16.13 7.49
C ARG A 244 -25.37 -15.85 8.98
N LEU A 245 -24.33 -15.18 9.48
CA LEU A 245 -24.27 -14.70 10.85
C LEU A 245 -25.03 -13.36 10.96
N GLU A 246 -26.18 -13.38 11.60
CA GLU A 246 -27.04 -12.19 11.72
C GLU A 246 -26.63 -11.23 12.86
N ASN A 247 -25.55 -11.55 13.57
CA ASN A 247 -25.06 -10.75 14.70
C ASN A 247 -24.20 -9.53 14.30
N GLY A 248 -23.90 -9.34 13.01
CA GLY A 248 -23.06 -8.26 12.50
C GLY A 248 -21.57 -8.55 12.54
N LYS A 249 -21.14 -9.76 12.86
CA LYS A 249 -19.74 -10.17 12.99
C LYS A 249 -19.26 -10.98 11.78
N PHE A 250 -17.93 -11.01 11.62
CA PHE A 250 -17.26 -12.02 10.81
C PHE A 250 -17.14 -13.34 11.58
N TRP A 251 -17.14 -14.43 10.84
CA TRP A 251 -16.80 -15.73 11.40
C TRP A 251 -15.29 -15.88 11.56
N VAL A 252 -14.86 -16.42 12.71
CA VAL A 252 -13.51 -16.87 12.99
C VAL A 252 -13.57 -18.27 13.59
N ASP A 253 -12.51 -19.07 13.44
CA ASP A 253 -12.47 -20.42 14.02
C ASP A 253 -12.30 -20.42 15.55
N GLU A 254 -12.25 -21.60 16.16
CA GLU A 254 -12.10 -21.76 17.61
C GLU A 254 -10.79 -21.17 18.16
N ARG A 255 -9.75 -21.04 17.31
CA ARG A 255 -8.50 -20.37 17.63
C ARG A 255 -8.56 -18.86 17.37
N GLY A 256 -9.70 -18.35 16.91
CA GLY A 256 -9.90 -16.96 16.51
C GLY A 256 -9.21 -16.60 15.20
N LEU A 257 -8.83 -17.57 14.38
CA LEU A 257 -8.21 -17.35 13.08
C LEU A 257 -9.24 -17.29 11.96
N LEU A 258 -8.83 -16.74 10.80
CA LEU A 258 -9.69 -16.65 9.61
C LEU A 258 -10.11 -18.04 9.10
N PRO A 259 -11.31 -18.17 8.48
CA PRO A 259 -11.70 -19.39 7.80
C PRO A 259 -10.78 -19.68 6.62
N LEU A 260 -10.69 -20.95 6.24
CA LEU A 260 -10.03 -21.35 5.00
C LEU A 260 -10.93 -21.09 3.78
N ASP A 261 -10.34 -20.73 2.66
CA ASP A 261 -11.05 -20.55 1.39
C ASP A 261 -11.35 -21.92 0.76
N GLU A 262 -12.57 -22.43 1.02
CA GLU A 262 -13.02 -23.75 0.56
C GLU A 262 -13.20 -23.84 -0.97
N ASP A 263 -13.29 -22.69 -1.66
CA ASP A 263 -13.44 -22.67 -3.12
C ASP A 263 -12.12 -22.77 -3.87
N MET A 264 -10.98 -22.71 -3.18
CA MET A 264 -9.68 -22.93 -3.82
C MET A 264 -9.55 -24.40 -4.22
N GLN A 265 -9.50 -24.65 -5.54
CA GLN A 265 -9.44 -26.00 -6.13
C GLN A 265 -8.04 -26.63 -6.07
N GLU A 266 -7.07 -25.97 -5.47
CA GLU A 266 -5.68 -26.42 -5.49
C GLU A 266 -5.41 -27.57 -4.50
N LYS A 267 -4.53 -28.51 -4.90
CA LYS A 267 -3.99 -29.61 -4.07
C LYS A 267 -3.07 -29.14 -2.92
N ARG A 268 -2.82 -27.84 -2.81
CA ARG A 268 -1.96 -27.21 -1.79
C ARG A 268 -2.76 -26.98 -0.50
N PRO A 269 -2.10 -26.77 0.65
CA PRO A 269 -2.81 -26.31 1.83
C PRO A 269 -3.67 -25.10 1.49
N LYS A 270 -4.95 -25.15 1.89
CA LYS A 270 -5.91 -24.10 1.59
C LYS A 270 -5.48 -22.80 2.27
N GLN A 271 -5.66 -21.72 1.56
CA GLN A 271 -5.37 -20.37 2.02
C GLN A 271 -6.55 -19.81 2.81
N GLU A 272 -6.29 -18.88 3.69
CA GLU A 272 -7.28 -18.18 4.48
C GLU A 272 -8.15 -17.27 3.61
N LEU A 273 -9.44 -17.19 3.96
CA LEU A 273 -10.43 -16.35 3.31
C LEU A 273 -10.43 -14.95 3.91
N SER A 274 -10.25 -13.93 3.09
CA SER A 274 -10.37 -12.52 3.44
C SER A 274 -10.92 -11.72 2.27
N GLY A 275 -11.08 -10.41 2.42
CA GLY A 275 -11.53 -9.51 1.36
C GLY A 275 -10.70 -9.64 0.09
N VAL A 276 -9.39 -9.47 0.23
CA VAL A 276 -8.39 -9.73 -0.80
C VAL A 276 -7.36 -10.69 -0.22
N ASN A 277 -7.19 -11.85 -0.84
CA ASN A 277 -6.28 -12.89 -0.38
C ASN A 277 -5.23 -13.34 -1.41
N GLY A 278 -4.94 -12.51 -2.43
CA GLY A 278 -3.83 -12.70 -3.35
C GLY A 278 -2.46 -12.50 -2.66
N ASN A 279 -1.38 -13.08 -3.22
CA ASN A 279 0.00 -12.90 -2.72
C ASN A 279 0.13 -13.08 -1.19
N TRP A 280 -0.52 -14.08 -0.65
CA TRP A 280 -0.70 -14.31 0.78
C TRP A 280 0.56 -14.83 1.46
N TRP A 281 0.80 -14.43 2.69
CA TRP A 281 1.84 -14.95 3.57
C TRP A 281 1.50 -14.65 5.04
N ILE A 282 2.28 -15.17 5.98
CA ILE A 282 1.99 -15.09 7.42
C ILE A 282 1.78 -13.66 7.93
N GLY A 283 2.52 -12.66 7.41
CA GLY A 283 2.32 -11.27 7.81
C GLY A 283 0.93 -10.73 7.46
N LEU A 284 0.37 -11.14 6.31
CA LEU A 284 -1.02 -10.82 5.95
C LEU A 284 -2.01 -11.60 6.81
N SER A 285 -1.76 -12.90 7.06
CA SER A 285 -2.60 -13.71 7.93
C SER A 285 -2.78 -13.05 9.31
N LEU A 286 -1.69 -12.56 9.91
CA LEU A 286 -1.71 -11.85 11.20
C LEU A 286 -2.56 -10.57 11.14
N LEU A 287 -2.30 -9.69 10.18
CA LEU A 287 -3.00 -8.41 10.08
C LEU A 287 -4.49 -8.58 9.76
N HIS A 288 -4.84 -9.43 8.80
CA HIS A 288 -6.23 -9.69 8.47
C HIS A 288 -6.99 -10.33 9.65
N THR A 289 -6.36 -11.23 10.39
CA THR A 289 -6.93 -11.80 11.61
C THR A 289 -7.16 -10.73 12.68
N LEU A 290 -6.16 -9.86 12.94
CA LEU A 290 -6.30 -8.76 13.91
C LEU A 290 -7.46 -7.84 13.55
N PHE A 291 -7.55 -7.37 12.31
CA PHE A 291 -8.59 -6.42 11.92
C PHE A 291 -9.97 -7.06 11.71
N THR A 292 -10.04 -8.36 11.49
CA THR A 292 -11.29 -9.13 11.57
C THR A 292 -11.78 -9.25 13.01
N ARG A 293 -10.89 -9.55 13.97
CA ARG A 293 -11.22 -9.55 15.40
C ARG A 293 -11.58 -8.15 15.89
N GLU A 294 -10.89 -7.11 15.40
CA GLU A 294 -11.16 -5.71 15.75
C GLU A 294 -12.55 -5.28 15.27
N HIS A 295 -12.95 -5.65 14.03
CA HIS A 295 -14.31 -5.45 13.56
C HIS A 295 -15.33 -6.07 14.53
N ASN A 296 -15.10 -7.31 14.96
CA ASN A 296 -15.99 -7.99 15.88
C ASN A 296 -16.09 -7.30 17.25
N ALA A 297 -14.97 -6.77 17.75
CA ALA A 297 -14.94 -5.99 18.99
C ALA A 297 -15.69 -4.66 18.87
N ILE A 298 -15.57 -3.99 17.71
CA ILE A 298 -16.35 -2.78 17.41
C ILE A 298 -17.85 -3.09 17.39
N VAL A 299 -18.26 -4.21 16.77
CA VAL A 299 -19.67 -4.66 16.78
C VAL A 299 -20.16 -4.82 18.22
N ASP A 300 -19.39 -5.48 19.08
CA ASP A 300 -19.75 -5.67 20.49
C ASP A 300 -19.92 -4.34 21.23
N ARG A 301 -19.01 -3.41 20.98
CA ARG A 301 -19.09 -2.05 21.57
C ARG A 301 -20.33 -1.29 21.10
N LEU A 302 -20.63 -1.32 19.79
CA LEU A 302 -21.78 -0.64 19.20
C LEU A 302 -23.10 -1.24 19.70
N ARG A 303 -23.16 -2.55 19.90
CA ARG A 303 -24.36 -3.24 20.40
C ARG A 303 -24.76 -2.80 21.81
N ILE A 304 -23.81 -2.36 22.65
CA ILE A 304 -24.12 -1.83 23.99
C ILE A 304 -25.00 -0.58 23.88
N ASP A 305 -24.66 0.33 22.96
CA ASP A 305 -25.40 1.59 22.80
C ASP A 305 -26.62 1.43 21.89
N HIS A 306 -26.63 0.41 21.03
CA HIS A 306 -27.67 0.11 20.03
C HIS A 306 -28.15 -1.35 20.14
N PRO A 307 -28.77 -1.78 21.28
CA PRO A 307 -29.11 -3.18 21.54
C PRO A 307 -30.13 -3.76 20.54
N ASN A 308 -30.98 -2.91 19.97
CA ASN A 308 -32.03 -3.28 19.02
C ASN A 308 -31.62 -3.09 17.55
N ALA A 309 -30.39 -2.68 17.26
CA ALA A 309 -29.93 -2.51 15.89
C ALA A 309 -29.81 -3.88 15.19
N SER A 310 -30.13 -3.90 13.90
CA SER A 310 -29.95 -5.09 13.08
C SER A 310 -28.47 -5.48 12.98
N GLY A 311 -28.20 -6.77 12.73
CA GLY A 311 -26.84 -7.23 12.49
C GLY A 311 -26.21 -6.57 11.25
N GLU A 312 -27.03 -6.21 10.25
CA GLU A 312 -26.54 -5.48 9.07
C GLU A 312 -26.07 -4.08 9.41
N TRP A 313 -26.88 -3.32 10.12
CA TRP A 313 -26.52 -1.98 10.56
C TRP A 313 -25.25 -1.98 11.41
N LEU A 314 -25.14 -2.91 12.36
CA LEU A 314 -23.93 -3.07 13.20
C LEU A 314 -22.70 -3.41 12.37
N PHE A 315 -22.84 -4.31 11.39
CA PHE A 315 -21.75 -4.69 10.50
C PHE A 315 -21.24 -3.47 9.70
N GLN A 316 -22.14 -2.71 9.08
CA GLN A 316 -21.75 -1.57 8.25
C GLN A 316 -21.18 -0.41 9.07
N LYS A 317 -21.70 -0.14 10.26
CA LYS A 317 -21.11 0.85 11.17
C LYS A 317 -19.74 0.40 11.68
N ALA A 318 -19.58 -0.87 12.06
CA ALA A 318 -18.29 -1.42 12.45
C ALA A 318 -17.28 -1.40 11.29
N ARG A 319 -17.70 -1.68 10.06
CA ARG A 319 -16.86 -1.54 8.86
C ARG A 319 -16.37 -0.11 8.69
N LEU A 320 -17.25 0.88 8.83
CA LEU A 320 -16.91 2.29 8.73
C LEU A 320 -15.85 2.68 9.78
N VAL A 321 -16.04 2.28 11.02
CA VAL A 321 -15.11 2.56 12.14
C VAL A 321 -13.78 1.86 11.94
N ASN A 322 -13.78 0.58 11.56
CA ASN A 322 -12.56 -0.21 11.35
C ASN A 322 -11.72 0.32 10.17
N ALA A 323 -12.37 0.69 9.05
CA ALA A 323 -11.70 1.34 7.92
C ALA A 323 -11.03 2.65 8.33
N ALA A 324 -11.72 3.46 9.14
CA ALA A 324 -11.17 4.71 9.67
C ALA A 324 -9.99 4.49 10.62
N LEU A 325 -10.06 3.47 11.47
CA LEU A 325 -8.97 3.10 12.36
C LEU A 325 -7.73 2.65 11.58
N ILE A 326 -7.90 1.79 10.56
CA ILE A 326 -6.82 1.34 9.67
C ILE A 326 -6.16 2.55 8.98
N ALA A 327 -6.94 3.47 8.42
CA ALA A 327 -6.42 4.67 7.76
C ALA A 327 -5.68 5.59 8.74
N LYS A 328 -6.18 5.76 9.98
CA LYS A 328 -5.50 6.50 11.03
C LYS A 328 -4.15 5.87 11.37
N ILE A 329 -4.11 4.55 11.64
CA ILE A 329 -2.87 3.83 11.95
C ILE A 329 -1.85 4.02 10.83
N HIS A 330 -2.26 3.87 9.57
CA HIS A 330 -1.38 4.10 8.43
C HIS A 330 -0.81 5.52 8.43
N THR A 331 -1.65 6.52 8.68
CA THR A 331 -1.28 7.94 8.59
C THR A 331 -0.40 8.40 9.74
N VAL A 332 -0.73 8.00 10.99
CA VAL A 332 -0.09 8.59 12.20
C VAL A 332 0.90 7.66 12.90
N GLU A 333 0.97 6.37 12.50
CA GLU A 333 1.88 5.40 13.10
C GLU A 333 2.83 4.80 12.07
N TRP A 334 2.33 4.12 11.02
CA TRP A 334 3.17 3.45 10.02
C TRP A 334 3.98 4.45 9.20
N THR A 335 3.34 5.44 8.61
CA THR A 335 4.04 6.43 7.78
C THR A 335 5.11 7.21 8.56
N PRO A 336 4.84 7.71 9.78
CA PRO A 336 5.88 8.33 10.60
C PRO A 336 7.01 7.39 11.02
N ALA A 337 6.75 6.07 11.14
CA ALA A 337 7.81 5.10 11.42
C ALA A 337 8.81 4.98 10.26
N LEU A 338 8.33 5.01 9.02
CA LEU A 338 9.18 5.00 7.84
C LEU A 338 9.92 6.33 7.60
N MET A 339 9.42 7.42 8.17
CA MET A 339 9.97 8.77 8.02
C MET A 339 10.49 9.29 9.37
N ASP A 340 11.40 8.55 9.99
CA ASP A 340 11.85 8.80 11.36
C ASP A 340 12.77 10.04 11.48
N SER A 341 12.28 11.16 10.96
CA SER A 341 12.81 12.50 11.21
C SER A 341 11.73 13.36 11.89
N ASP A 342 12.13 14.36 12.67
CA ASP A 342 11.17 15.23 13.37
C ASP A 342 10.21 15.92 12.39
N VAL A 343 10.74 16.40 11.27
CA VAL A 343 9.95 17.07 10.22
C VAL A 343 9.02 16.08 9.53
N GLY A 344 9.52 14.89 9.17
CA GLY A 344 8.72 13.84 8.52
C GLY A 344 7.57 13.40 9.41
N ARG A 345 7.85 13.11 10.68
CA ARG A 345 6.82 12.74 11.65
C ARG A 345 5.75 13.82 11.83
N MET A 346 6.17 15.10 11.97
CA MET A 346 5.22 16.20 12.12
C MET A 346 4.37 16.38 10.87
N ALA A 347 4.98 16.36 9.68
CA ALA A 347 4.27 16.52 8.41
C ALA A 347 3.21 15.42 8.20
N MET A 348 3.54 14.17 8.54
CA MET A 348 2.61 13.03 8.37
C MET A 348 1.49 13.04 9.42
N ARG A 349 1.83 13.23 10.70
CA ARG A 349 0.82 13.36 11.76
C ARG A 349 -0.07 14.60 11.54
N GLY A 350 0.48 15.65 10.93
CA GLY A 350 -0.24 16.85 10.56
C GLY A 350 -1.39 16.60 9.58
N ASN A 351 -1.34 15.56 8.75
CA ASN A 351 -2.47 15.19 7.90
C ASN A 351 -3.71 14.77 8.71
N PHE A 352 -3.52 14.22 9.91
CA PHE A 352 -4.63 13.78 10.77
C PHE A 352 -4.97 14.79 11.87
N TYR A 353 -3.98 15.43 12.49
CA TYR A 353 -4.17 16.30 13.66
C TYR A 353 -3.90 17.79 13.39
N GLY A 354 -3.50 18.15 12.17
CA GLY A 354 -3.07 19.50 11.83
C GLY A 354 -1.80 19.96 12.58
N LEU A 355 -1.43 21.20 12.37
CA LEU A 355 -0.37 21.86 13.14
C LEU A 355 -0.79 22.18 14.57
N SER A 356 -2.10 22.23 14.85
CA SER A 356 -2.65 22.39 16.20
C SER A 356 -2.32 21.20 17.10
N GLY A 357 -2.16 20.01 16.51
CA GLY A 357 -1.70 18.81 17.18
C GLY A 357 -2.80 17.98 17.85
N GLU A 358 -2.45 16.74 18.21
CA GLU A 358 -3.38 15.72 18.70
C GLU A 358 -4.15 16.15 19.97
N ARG A 359 -3.49 16.85 20.91
CA ARG A 359 -4.13 17.27 22.17
C ARG A 359 -5.28 18.25 21.94
N LEU A 360 -5.09 19.23 21.05
CA LEU A 360 -6.14 20.20 20.71
C LEU A 360 -7.24 19.53 19.89
N ALA A 361 -6.89 18.71 18.91
CA ALA A 361 -7.86 17.97 18.10
C ALA A 361 -8.76 17.06 18.95
N LYS A 362 -8.20 16.35 19.93
CA LYS A 362 -8.96 15.49 20.85
C LYS A 362 -9.79 16.29 21.89
N GLY A 363 -9.29 17.45 22.34
CA GLY A 363 -9.94 18.25 23.39
C GLY A 363 -11.04 19.18 22.90
N PHE A 364 -10.87 19.77 21.73
CA PHE A 364 -11.76 20.83 21.21
C PHE A 364 -12.44 20.45 19.87
N GLY A 365 -12.13 19.27 19.29
CA GLY A 365 -12.65 18.88 18.00
C GLY A 365 -12.09 19.73 16.85
N LEU A 366 -12.90 19.95 15.82
CA LEU A 366 -12.52 20.73 14.65
C LEU A 366 -12.44 22.22 15.00
N VAL A 367 -11.24 22.77 14.99
CA VAL A 367 -10.98 24.19 15.33
C VAL A 367 -10.91 25.09 14.10
N SER A 368 -10.87 24.54 12.89
CA SER A 368 -10.76 25.27 11.62
C SER A 368 -11.12 24.35 10.45
N ASP A 369 -11.63 24.92 9.36
CA ASP A 369 -11.82 24.19 8.08
C ASP A 369 -10.51 23.96 7.32
N SER A 370 -9.41 24.58 7.76
CA SER A 370 -8.09 24.42 7.15
C SER A 370 -7.46 23.09 7.55
N GLU A 371 -7.20 22.23 6.60
CA GLU A 371 -6.52 20.96 6.82
C GLU A 371 -5.10 21.11 7.40
N VAL A 372 -4.44 22.25 7.13
CA VAL A 372 -3.11 22.53 7.69
C VAL A 372 -3.20 22.82 9.19
N VAL A 373 -4.24 23.51 9.63
CA VAL A 373 -4.44 23.90 11.03
C VAL A 373 -5.05 22.77 11.85
N ALA A 374 -6.16 22.20 11.39
CA ALA A 374 -6.98 21.24 12.15
C ALA A 374 -6.71 19.77 11.79
N GLY A 375 -6.01 19.49 10.70
CA GLY A 375 -5.94 18.17 10.07
C GLY A 375 -7.09 17.95 9.09
N ILE A 376 -7.05 16.82 8.40
CA ILE A 376 -8.06 16.49 7.37
C ILE A 376 -9.38 16.02 7.99
N PRO A 377 -9.40 15.15 9.03
CA PRO A 377 -10.65 14.61 9.56
C PRO A 377 -11.65 15.69 9.97
N GLY A 378 -12.88 15.58 9.45
CA GLY A 378 -13.98 16.53 9.73
C GLY A 378 -13.95 17.82 8.91
N THR A 379 -12.87 18.11 8.16
CA THR A 379 -12.82 19.30 7.28
C THR A 379 -13.56 19.04 5.97
N PRO A 380 -13.97 20.09 5.20
CA PRO A 380 -14.69 19.90 3.94
C PRO A 380 -13.97 18.99 2.94
N THR A 381 -14.71 18.11 2.28
CA THR A 381 -14.17 17.24 1.20
C THR A 381 -13.63 18.07 0.04
N ASP A 382 -12.46 17.71 -0.50
CA ASP A 382 -11.84 18.39 -1.63
C ASP A 382 -11.07 17.40 -2.52
N HIS A 383 -11.33 17.45 -3.82
CA HIS A 383 -10.64 16.64 -4.83
C HIS A 383 -9.49 17.39 -5.51
N HIS A 384 -9.18 18.61 -5.07
CA HIS A 384 -8.10 19.47 -5.57
C HIS A 384 -8.18 19.73 -7.09
N GLY A 385 -9.41 19.95 -7.60
CA GLY A 385 -9.66 20.31 -9.00
C GLY A 385 -9.55 19.16 -10.02
N SER A 386 -9.38 17.93 -9.58
CA SER A 386 -9.40 16.74 -10.46
C SER A 386 -10.18 15.61 -9.78
N PRO A 387 -11.01 14.83 -10.51
CA PRO A 387 -11.65 13.65 -9.94
C PRO A 387 -10.66 12.76 -9.22
N TYR A 388 -11.08 12.21 -8.08
CA TYR A 388 -10.20 11.38 -7.28
C TYR A 388 -10.01 10.00 -7.92
N ALA A 389 -8.76 9.61 -8.11
CA ALA A 389 -8.35 8.27 -8.48
C ALA A 389 -6.97 7.96 -7.89
N MET A 390 -6.69 6.68 -7.65
CA MET A 390 -5.33 6.17 -7.46
C MET A 390 -4.58 6.30 -8.78
N THR A 391 -3.25 6.46 -8.72
CA THR A 391 -2.44 6.73 -9.91
C THR A 391 -1.44 5.61 -10.19
N GLU A 392 -1.06 5.45 -11.46
CA GLU A 392 -0.02 4.47 -11.84
C GLU A 392 1.32 4.78 -11.17
N GLU A 393 1.65 6.07 -11.04
CA GLU A 393 2.89 6.51 -10.38
C GLU A 393 2.90 6.18 -8.89
N PHE A 394 1.73 6.26 -8.23
CA PHE A 394 1.59 5.81 -6.84
C PHE A 394 1.82 4.30 -6.73
N THR A 395 1.25 3.52 -7.66
CA THR A 395 1.49 2.07 -7.72
C THR A 395 2.99 1.75 -7.89
N ALA A 396 3.68 2.49 -8.76
CA ALA A 396 5.10 2.28 -9.05
C ALA A 396 5.99 2.54 -7.82
N VAL A 397 5.77 3.65 -7.09
CA VAL A 397 6.60 3.99 -5.91
C VAL A 397 6.32 3.10 -4.69
N TYR A 398 5.21 2.36 -4.69
CA TYR A 398 4.87 1.39 -3.63
C TYR A 398 5.38 -0.04 -3.90
N ARG A 399 6.27 -0.24 -4.85
CA ARG A 399 6.97 -1.52 -5.06
C ARG A 399 8.06 -1.73 -4.02
N LEU A 400 7.63 -1.99 -2.79
CA LEU A 400 8.52 -2.09 -1.62
C LEU A 400 8.91 -3.55 -1.29
N HIS A 401 8.99 -4.42 -2.29
CA HIS A 401 9.29 -5.85 -2.12
C HIS A 401 10.63 -6.13 -1.43
N ALA A 402 11.61 -5.21 -1.53
CA ALA A 402 12.90 -5.36 -0.84
C ALA A 402 12.78 -5.36 0.70
N LEU A 403 11.66 -4.86 1.26
CA LEU A 403 11.38 -4.95 2.69
C LEU A 403 11.20 -6.39 3.18
N LEU A 404 10.85 -7.37 2.30
CA LEU A 404 10.61 -8.74 2.73
C LEU A 404 11.95 -9.46 2.99
N PRO A 405 12.11 -10.12 4.15
CA PRO A 405 13.19 -11.08 4.38
C PRO A 405 13.03 -12.35 3.52
N ASP A 406 14.11 -13.09 3.26
CA ASP A 406 14.05 -14.44 2.68
C ASP A 406 13.83 -15.52 3.75
N GLN A 407 14.17 -15.24 5.02
CA GLN A 407 14.10 -16.15 6.15
C GLN A 407 13.33 -15.52 7.31
N PHE A 408 12.60 -16.35 8.05
CA PHE A 408 11.81 -16.00 9.22
C PHE A 408 12.11 -16.96 10.35
N GLU A 409 12.45 -16.42 11.50
CA GLU A 409 12.65 -17.18 12.73
C GLU A 409 11.42 -17.00 13.63
N PHE A 410 10.76 -18.10 13.96
CA PHE A 410 9.62 -18.09 14.88
C PHE A 410 10.09 -18.42 16.30
N ARG A 411 9.70 -17.57 17.24
CA ARG A 411 10.12 -17.62 18.64
C ARG A 411 8.90 -17.64 19.56
N SER A 412 9.08 -18.26 20.71
CA SER A 412 8.12 -18.18 21.81
C SER A 412 8.07 -16.75 22.35
N SER A 413 6.87 -16.22 22.49
CA SER A 413 6.65 -14.91 23.12
C SER A 413 6.90 -14.90 24.63
N ASP A 414 6.96 -16.07 25.28
CA ASP A 414 7.15 -16.19 26.72
C ASP A 414 8.63 -16.13 27.14
N ASP A 415 9.53 -16.76 26.34
CA ASP A 415 10.93 -16.99 26.75
C ASP A 415 11.96 -16.74 25.62
N ASP A 416 11.54 -16.15 24.51
CA ASP A 416 12.37 -15.87 23.32
C ASP A 416 13.07 -17.10 22.70
N ARG A 417 12.67 -18.32 23.09
CA ARG A 417 13.22 -19.56 22.54
C ARG A 417 12.82 -19.73 21.09
N VAL A 418 13.78 -20.09 20.22
CA VAL A 418 13.51 -20.44 18.82
C VAL A 418 12.63 -21.69 18.76
N LEU A 419 11.48 -21.57 18.12
CA LEU A 419 10.56 -22.67 17.86
C LEU A 419 10.93 -23.39 16.57
N PHE A 420 11.09 -22.64 15.49
CA PHE A 420 11.54 -23.13 14.18
C PHE A 420 11.87 -21.94 13.26
N GLU A 421 12.49 -22.25 12.11
CA GLU A 421 12.77 -21.32 11.03
C GLU A 421 12.06 -21.74 9.75
N ARG A 422 11.68 -20.77 8.93
CA ARG A 422 11.11 -20.99 7.58
C ARG A 422 11.59 -19.92 6.62
N ASN A 423 11.78 -20.31 5.35
CA ASN A 423 11.98 -19.36 4.29
C ASN A 423 10.64 -18.75 3.83
N LEU A 424 10.69 -17.73 2.97
CA LEU A 424 9.51 -17.02 2.49
C LEU A 424 8.48 -17.95 1.82
N THR A 425 8.91 -18.98 1.07
CA THR A 425 7.97 -19.96 0.47
C THR A 425 7.27 -20.81 1.52
N GLY A 426 7.94 -21.11 2.63
CA GLY A 426 7.40 -21.88 3.77
C GLY A 426 6.39 -21.10 4.61
N VAL A 427 6.25 -19.79 4.40
CA VAL A 427 5.28 -18.92 5.10
C VAL A 427 4.28 -18.26 4.15
N ALA A 428 4.33 -18.60 2.83
CA ALA A 428 3.51 -17.99 1.80
C ALA A 428 2.34 -18.89 1.36
N PHE A 429 1.32 -18.29 0.78
CA PHE A 429 0.10 -18.96 0.31
C PHE A 429 -0.54 -19.82 1.41
N GLY A 430 -0.96 -21.02 1.11
CA GLY A 430 -1.53 -21.95 2.10
C GLY A 430 -0.55 -22.36 3.20
N GLN A 431 0.77 -22.23 3.00
CA GLN A 431 1.78 -22.50 4.03
C GLN A 431 1.72 -21.51 5.19
N ALA A 432 1.20 -20.30 4.97
CA ALA A 432 1.00 -19.33 6.06
C ALA A 432 0.19 -19.95 7.22
N ARG A 433 -0.87 -20.68 6.92
CA ARG A 433 -1.72 -21.32 7.93
C ARG A 433 -0.97 -22.38 8.74
N THR A 434 -0.03 -23.09 8.13
CA THR A 434 0.73 -24.16 8.82
C THR A 434 1.76 -23.63 9.83
N VAL A 435 2.02 -22.32 9.84
CA VAL A 435 2.84 -21.68 10.89
C VAL A 435 2.19 -21.89 12.27
N TYR A 436 0.86 -21.81 12.32
CA TYR A 436 0.08 -21.99 13.57
C TYR A 436 -0.02 -23.44 14.06
N ASP A 437 0.60 -24.38 13.37
CA ASP A 437 0.74 -25.75 13.87
C ASP A 437 1.94 -25.92 14.83
N GLY A 438 2.91 -24.99 14.78
CA GLY A 438 4.11 -24.99 15.61
C GLY A 438 4.34 -23.73 16.44
N ALA A 439 3.55 -22.67 16.22
CA ALA A 439 3.58 -21.40 16.94
C ALA A 439 2.14 -20.92 17.19
N THR A 440 1.91 -20.24 18.29
CA THR A 440 0.64 -19.56 18.54
C THR A 440 0.51 -18.32 17.66
N PHE A 441 -0.67 -17.70 17.62
CA PHE A 441 -0.86 -16.41 16.99
C PHE A 441 0.06 -15.34 17.61
N ASP A 442 0.17 -15.35 18.95
CA ASP A 442 1.00 -14.40 19.70
C ASP A 442 2.49 -14.63 19.42
N ASP A 443 2.96 -15.87 19.35
CA ASP A 443 4.34 -16.18 18.97
C ASP A 443 4.69 -15.69 17.56
N ALA A 444 3.79 -15.89 16.61
CA ALA A 444 4.00 -15.44 15.23
C ALA A 444 4.02 -13.91 15.14
N LEU A 445 3.12 -13.22 15.84
CA LEU A 445 3.09 -11.75 15.90
C LEU A 445 4.34 -11.18 16.58
N TYR A 446 4.75 -11.76 17.71
CA TYR A 446 5.99 -11.43 18.41
C TYR A 446 7.20 -11.61 17.50
N SER A 447 7.31 -12.77 16.84
CA SER A 447 8.43 -13.08 15.96
C SER A 447 8.61 -12.06 14.83
N LEU A 448 7.53 -11.67 14.16
CA LEU A 448 7.60 -10.67 13.09
C LEU A 448 7.86 -9.25 13.63
N SER A 449 7.53 -9.01 14.89
CA SER A 449 7.71 -7.70 15.53
C SER A 449 9.09 -7.51 16.18
N THR A 450 9.87 -8.58 16.34
CA THR A 450 11.26 -8.54 16.87
C THR A 450 12.34 -8.65 15.79
N GLN A 451 11.97 -8.95 14.54
CA GLN A 451 12.90 -9.09 13.41
C GLN A 451 12.85 -7.88 12.48
N PRO A 452 14.00 -7.41 11.93
CA PRO A 452 14.03 -6.28 11.02
C PRO A 452 13.60 -6.69 9.60
N PRO A 453 12.93 -5.79 8.85
CA PRO A 453 12.71 -5.93 7.40
C PRO A 453 13.98 -5.57 6.61
N GLY A 454 14.00 -5.84 5.30
CA GLY A 454 15.06 -5.42 4.41
C GLY A 454 15.04 -3.93 4.08
N ALA A 455 16.18 -3.36 3.72
CA ALA A 455 16.30 -1.99 3.25
C ALA A 455 15.96 -1.86 1.75
N MET A 456 15.43 -0.70 1.35
CA MET A 456 15.10 -0.35 -0.04
C MET A 456 16.34 0.13 -0.80
N VAL A 457 17.37 -0.70 -0.89
CA VAL A 457 18.66 -0.40 -1.55
C VAL A 457 18.93 -1.40 -2.69
N LEU A 458 19.85 -1.02 -3.59
CA LEU A 458 20.36 -1.96 -4.60
C LEU A 458 20.92 -3.22 -3.94
N HIS A 459 20.91 -4.33 -4.65
CA HIS A 459 21.40 -5.65 -4.19
C HIS A 459 20.70 -6.20 -2.94
N ASN A 460 19.46 -5.78 -2.68
CA ASN A 460 18.69 -6.24 -1.52
C ASN A 460 17.26 -6.74 -1.84
N PHE A 461 16.94 -7.04 -3.10
CA PHE A 461 15.64 -7.62 -3.44
C PHE A 461 15.62 -9.12 -3.11
N PRO A 462 14.55 -9.66 -2.47
CA PRO A 462 14.51 -11.05 -2.01
C PRO A 462 14.75 -12.05 -3.14
N ASN A 463 15.70 -12.96 -2.95
CA ASN A 463 16.01 -13.96 -3.98
C ASN A 463 14.87 -14.96 -4.19
N THR A 464 14.08 -15.24 -3.15
CA THR A 464 12.86 -16.03 -3.26
C THR A 464 11.86 -15.42 -4.24
N LEU A 465 11.68 -14.10 -4.25
CA LEU A 465 10.78 -13.41 -5.20
C LEU A 465 11.36 -13.30 -6.61
N ARG A 466 12.68 -13.32 -6.75
CA ARG A 466 13.35 -13.39 -8.05
C ARG A 466 13.30 -14.79 -8.68
N ASN A 467 12.94 -15.79 -7.90
CA ASN A 467 12.80 -17.19 -8.29
C ASN A 467 11.41 -17.73 -7.92
N LEU A 468 10.39 -16.89 -8.04
CA LEU A 468 9.03 -17.23 -7.64
C LEU A 468 8.43 -18.27 -8.58
N SER A 469 7.90 -19.35 -8.03
CA SER A 469 7.18 -20.36 -8.80
C SER A 469 5.96 -20.87 -8.04
N LYS A 470 4.85 -20.98 -8.76
CA LYS A 470 3.65 -21.70 -8.28
C LYS A 470 3.70 -23.19 -8.60
N LYS A 471 4.55 -23.58 -9.58
CA LYS A 471 4.67 -24.95 -10.08
C LYS A 471 6.15 -25.23 -10.40
N PRO A 472 7.00 -25.39 -9.38
CA PRO A 472 8.42 -25.64 -9.59
C PRO A 472 8.69 -26.92 -10.39
N GLU A 473 7.84 -27.92 -10.22
CA GLU A 473 7.89 -29.19 -10.94
C GLU A 473 7.65 -29.08 -12.45
N GLU A 474 6.96 -28.02 -12.91
CA GLU A 474 6.76 -27.72 -14.33
C GLU A 474 7.86 -26.81 -14.90
N GLY A 475 8.84 -26.40 -14.11
CA GLY A 475 9.91 -25.47 -14.53
C GLY A 475 9.44 -24.05 -14.80
N VAL A 476 8.24 -23.67 -14.35
CA VAL A 476 7.67 -22.34 -14.58
C VAL A 476 8.07 -21.41 -13.44
N PHE A 477 9.04 -20.55 -13.72
CA PHE A 477 9.52 -19.54 -12.79
C PHE A 477 9.25 -18.13 -13.28
N MET A 478 9.23 -17.17 -12.35
CA MET A 478 9.07 -15.75 -12.61
C MET A 478 10.00 -14.94 -11.70
N ASP A 479 10.74 -14.03 -12.30
CA ASP A 479 11.52 -13.03 -11.59
C ASP A 479 10.64 -11.80 -11.35
N LEU A 480 10.13 -11.65 -10.11
CA LEU A 480 9.23 -10.54 -9.77
C LEU A 480 9.94 -9.19 -9.88
N ALA A 481 11.25 -9.10 -9.63
CA ALA A 481 12.01 -7.87 -9.79
C ALA A 481 12.04 -7.41 -11.26
N ALA A 482 12.26 -8.34 -12.18
CA ALA A 482 12.18 -8.06 -13.61
C ALA A 482 10.75 -7.68 -14.04
N VAL A 483 9.74 -8.33 -13.47
CA VAL A 483 8.33 -7.99 -13.73
C VAL A 483 7.98 -6.60 -13.21
N ASP A 484 8.46 -6.19 -12.04
CA ASP A 484 8.22 -4.84 -11.50
C ASP A 484 8.74 -3.75 -12.46
N ILE A 485 9.94 -3.92 -12.98
CA ILE A 485 10.54 -3.02 -13.99
C ILE A 485 9.69 -3.01 -15.26
N LEU A 486 9.34 -4.19 -15.78
CA LEU A 486 8.53 -4.32 -16.99
C LEU A 486 7.17 -3.63 -16.86
N ARG A 487 6.52 -3.77 -15.71
CA ARG A 487 5.19 -3.18 -15.46
C ARG A 487 5.21 -1.66 -15.48
N ASP A 488 6.23 -1.04 -14.91
CA ASP A 488 6.36 0.43 -14.93
C ASP A 488 6.49 0.93 -16.37
N ARG A 489 7.33 0.27 -17.18
CA ARG A 489 7.51 0.59 -18.60
C ARG A 489 6.22 0.38 -19.41
N GLU A 490 5.57 -0.78 -19.23
CA GLU A 490 4.33 -1.15 -19.92
C GLU A 490 3.19 -0.16 -19.60
N ARG A 491 3.12 0.32 -18.36
CA ARG A 491 2.06 1.21 -17.88
C ARG A 491 2.37 2.69 -18.07
N GLY A 492 3.46 3.00 -18.74
CA GLY A 492 3.82 4.36 -19.09
C GLY A 492 4.29 5.21 -17.91
N VAL A 493 4.83 4.56 -16.86
CA VAL A 493 5.52 5.29 -15.80
C VAL A 493 6.89 5.74 -16.34
N PRO A 494 7.23 7.04 -16.27
CA PRO A 494 8.48 7.55 -16.83
C PRO A 494 9.71 6.95 -16.15
N ARG A 495 10.82 6.89 -16.90
CA ARG A 495 12.13 6.58 -16.34
C ARG A 495 12.50 7.60 -15.26
N TYR A 496 13.39 7.22 -14.34
CA TYR A 496 13.70 7.97 -13.12
C TYR A 496 13.97 9.47 -13.32
N CYS A 497 14.84 9.86 -14.28
CA CYS A 497 15.16 11.28 -14.52
C CYS A 497 13.94 12.05 -15.05
N ALA A 498 13.22 11.47 -16.01
CA ALA A 498 12.00 12.07 -16.58
C ALA A 498 10.86 12.15 -15.54
N PHE A 499 10.78 11.16 -14.64
CA PHE A 499 9.83 11.17 -13.54
C PHE A 499 10.09 12.33 -12.57
N ARG A 500 11.35 12.51 -12.14
CA ARG A 500 11.76 13.64 -11.28
C ARG A 500 11.43 14.98 -11.92
N GLU A 501 11.77 15.14 -13.20
CA GLU A 501 11.48 16.36 -13.95
C GLU A 501 9.96 16.64 -14.00
N ALA A 502 9.15 15.61 -14.21
CA ALA A 502 7.68 15.74 -14.22
C ALA A 502 7.10 16.18 -12.87
N LEU A 503 7.79 15.91 -11.76
CA LEU A 503 7.44 16.37 -10.41
C LEU A 503 8.08 17.71 -10.03
N GLY A 504 8.78 18.37 -10.96
CA GLY A 504 9.47 19.63 -10.72
C GLY A 504 10.73 19.52 -9.86
N MET A 505 11.27 18.30 -9.69
CA MET A 505 12.50 18.06 -8.95
C MET A 505 13.75 18.37 -9.81
N PRO A 506 14.90 18.71 -9.19
CA PRO A 506 16.15 18.90 -9.93
C PRO A 506 16.53 17.66 -10.73
N LYS A 507 16.99 17.90 -11.97
CA LYS A 507 17.51 16.83 -12.83
C LYS A 507 18.77 16.22 -12.24
N ILE A 508 18.88 14.89 -12.31
CA ILE A 508 20.09 14.12 -12.07
C ILE A 508 20.78 13.95 -13.44
N THR A 509 22.07 14.26 -13.53
CA THR A 509 22.79 14.29 -14.80
C THR A 509 23.88 13.23 -14.93
N SER A 510 24.23 12.57 -13.82
CA SER A 510 25.26 11.52 -13.82
C SER A 510 24.94 10.44 -12.79
N PHE A 511 25.60 9.29 -12.91
CA PHE A 511 25.46 8.18 -11.95
C PHE A 511 26.10 8.53 -10.59
N GLU A 512 27.10 9.40 -10.58
CA GLU A 512 27.76 9.92 -9.38
C GLU A 512 26.82 10.83 -8.56
N GLU A 513 25.90 11.52 -9.23
CA GLU A 513 24.84 12.28 -8.55
C GLU A 513 23.73 11.36 -8.01
N LEU A 514 23.50 10.19 -8.63
CA LEU A 514 22.46 9.26 -8.24
C LEU A 514 22.83 8.47 -6.98
N THR A 515 24.06 7.93 -6.92
CA THR A 515 24.55 7.15 -5.77
C THR A 515 26.01 7.47 -5.47
N SER A 516 26.38 7.40 -4.18
CA SER A 516 27.77 7.57 -3.72
C SER A 516 28.62 6.30 -3.80
N VAL A 517 28.01 5.15 -4.14
CA VAL A 517 28.67 3.84 -4.18
C VAL A 517 29.31 3.63 -5.56
N GLU A 518 30.64 3.70 -5.66
CA GLU A 518 31.36 3.59 -6.93
C GLU A 518 31.10 2.27 -7.69
N ALA A 519 30.94 1.16 -6.97
CA ALA A 519 30.62 -0.13 -7.58
C ALA A 519 29.26 -0.08 -8.29
N ASP A 520 28.26 0.54 -7.66
CA ASP A 520 26.92 0.69 -8.22
C ASP A 520 26.93 1.67 -9.40
N GLN A 521 27.70 2.76 -9.34
CA GLN A 521 27.87 3.68 -10.49
C GLN A 521 28.39 2.95 -11.73
N LYS A 522 29.35 2.03 -11.55
CA LYS A 522 29.91 1.22 -12.65
C LYS A 522 28.86 0.26 -13.22
N LEU A 523 28.16 -0.47 -12.37
CA LEU A 523 27.10 -1.41 -12.78
C LEU A 523 25.94 -0.69 -13.46
N LEU A 524 25.50 0.44 -12.92
CA LEU A 524 24.45 1.26 -13.52
C LEU A 524 24.85 1.73 -14.92
N ARG A 525 26.11 2.17 -15.09
CA ARG A 525 26.64 2.59 -16.40
C ARG A 525 26.74 1.42 -17.39
N GLU A 526 27.15 0.25 -16.92
CA GLU A 526 27.20 -0.96 -17.74
C GLU A 526 25.80 -1.37 -18.22
N VAL A 527 24.81 -1.37 -17.32
CA VAL A 527 23.44 -1.83 -17.61
C VAL A 527 22.65 -0.82 -18.44
N TYR A 528 22.74 0.45 -18.10
CA TYR A 528 21.87 1.50 -18.68
C TYR A 528 22.55 2.35 -19.77
N GLY A 529 23.87 2.42 -19.78
CA GLY A 529 24.64 3.31 -20.65
C GLY A 529 24.53 4.78 -20.30
N THR A 530 23.32 5.29 -20.13
CA THR A 530 23.03 6.70 -19.75
C THR A 530 22.08 6.80 -18.57
N ILE A 531 22.21 7.89 -17.79
CA ILE A 531 21.37 8.13 -16.60
C ILE A 531 19.88 8.29 -16.94
N ASP A 532 19.55 8.82 -18.10
CA ASP A 532 18.17 9.05 -18.54
C ASP A 532 17.39 7.75 -18.79
N ARG A 533 18.09 6.62 -18.94
CA ARG A 533 17.48 5.29 -19.15
C ARG A 533 17.19 4.51 -17.87
N VAL A 534 17.65 5.01 -16.72
CA VAL A 534 17.47 4.33 -15.42
C VAL A 534 15.97 4.20 -15.10
N ASP A 535 15.53 2.98 -14.77
CA ASP A 535 14.15 2.72 -14.35
C ASP A 535 13.83 3.43 -13.03
N LEU A 536 12.55 3.79 -12.83
CA LEU A 536 12.11 4.48 -11.61
C LEU A 536 12.47 3.69 -10.35
N LEU A 537 12.15 2.40 -10.30
CA LEU A 537 12.43 1.55 -9.15
C LEU A 537 13.94 1.52 -8.84
N ILE A 538 14.78 1.32 -9.83
CA ILE A 538 16.24 1.27 -9.68
C ILE A 538 16.79 2.62 -9.23
N GLY A 539 16.31 3.72 -9.83
CA GLY A 539 16.71 5.07 -9.43
C GLY A 539 16.33 5.37 -7.98
N CYS A 540 15.15 4.98 -7.54
CA CYS A 540 14.72 5.12 -6.14
C CYS A 540 15.58 4.29 -5.17
N MET A 541 15.95 3.05 -5.53
CA MET A 541 16.82 2.21 -4.71
C MET A 541 18.26 2.73 -4.66
N ALA A 542 18.79 3.24 -5.77
CA ALA A 542 20.12 3.83 -5.83
C ALA A 542 20.20 5.18 -5.07
N GLU A 543 19.16 6.00 -5.16
CA GLU A 543 19.06 7.28 -4.46
C GLU A 543 19.12 7.10 -2.93
N PHE A 544 18.70 5.97 -2.40
CA PHE A 544 18.73 5.66 -0.97
C PHE A 544 20.16 5.73 -0.39
N GLN A 545 21.16 5.44 -1.20
CA GLN A 545 22.58 5.50 -0.84
C GLN A 545 23.24 6.84 -1.23
N SER A 546 22.47 7.83 -1.59
CA SER A 546 22.97 9.16 -1.96
C SER A 546 23.06 10.11 -0.77
N SER A 547 23.85 11.17 -0.90
CA SER A 547 23.91 12.28 0.07
C SER A 547 22.61 13.09 0.14
N ARG A 548 21.65 12.82 -0.74
CA ARG A 548 20.34 13.50 -0.83
C ARG A 548 19.26 12.77 -0.01
N GLN A 549 19.52 11.52 0.38
CA GLN A 549 18.58 10.74 1.17
C GLN A 549 18.31 11.42 2.51
N PRO A 550 17.04 11.69 2.87
CA PRO A 550 16.68 12.18 4.19
C PRO A 550 17.08 11.16 5.27
N LYS A 551 17.72 11.61 6.34
CA LYS A 551 18.04 10.73 7.46
C LYS A 551 16.76 10.16 8.07
N GLY A 552 16.76 8.87 8.39
CA GLY A 552 15.62 8.18 8.98
C GLY A 552 14.46 7.89 8.01
N PHE A 553 14.66 8.05 6.70
CA PHE A 553 13.65 7.68 5.69
C PHE A 553 13.83 6.25 5.21
N GLY A 554 12.75 5.50 5.16
CA GLY A 554 12.71 4.14 4.63
C GLY A 554 12.59 4.06 3.11
N PHE A 555 12.46 5.18 2.38
CA PHE A 555 12.40 5.26 0.92
C PHE A 555 12.96 6.60 0.38
N SER A 556 13.13 6.68 -0.95
CA SER A 556 13.78 7.81 -1.60
C SER A 556 12.99 9.13 -1.55
N ASP A 557 13.67 10.29 -1.67
CA ASP A 557 13.02 11.61 -1.79
C ASP A 557 12.13 11.68 -3.05
N THR A 558 12.50 10.98 -4.13
CA THR A 558 11.70 10.90 -5.36
C THR A 558 10.36 10.21 -5.11
N ALA A 559 10.35 9.04 -4.46
CA ALA A 559 9.12 8.36 -4.08
C ALA A 559 8.29 9.20 -3.09
N PHE A 560 8.95 9.90 -2.18
CA PHE A 560 8.32 10.77 -1.18
C PHE A 560 7.46 11.87 -1.81
N ARG A 561 7.78 12.39 -2.99
CA ARG A 561 6.96 13.42 -3.66
C ARG A 561 5.57 12.89 -4.02
N ILE A 562 5.48 11.70 -4.58
CA ILE A 562 4.19 11.04 -4.86
C ILE A 562 3.47 10.73 -3.56
N PHE A 563 4.22 10.31 -2.54
CA PHE A 563 3.69 9.96 -1.24
C PHE A 563 2.95 11.14 -0.57
N ILE A 564 3.62 12.31 -0.43
CA ILE A 564 3.00 13.50 0.20
C ILE A 564 1.80 14.03 -0.59
N LEU A 565 1.81 13.85 -1.92
CA LEU A 565 0.69 14.22 -2.78
C LEU A 565 -0.50 13.31 -2.51
N MET A 566 -0.33 12.01 -2.66
CA MET A 566 -1.43 11.06 -2.70
C MET A 566 -1.94 10.68 -1.30
N ALA A 567 -1.07 10.56 -0.28
CA ALA A 567 -1.50 10.20 1.06
C ALA A 567 -2.48 11.21 1.65
N SER A 568 -2.18 12.52 1.53
CA SER A 568 -3.09 13.57 1.99
C SER A 568 -4.35 13.67 1.13
N ARG A 569 -4.22 13.53 -0.20
CA ARG A 569 -5.36 13.59 -1.11
C ARG A 569 -6.37 12.48 -0.84
N ARG A 570 -5.90 11.26 -0.58
CA ARG A 570 -6.76 10.10 -0.30
C ARG A 570 -7.67 10.32 0.91
N LEU A 571 -7.15 10.94 1.98
CA LEU A 571 -7.96 11.30 3.13
C LEU A 571 -8.90 12.47 2.83
N LYS A 572 -8.40 13.51 2.14
CA LYS A 572 -9.14 14.75 1.89
C LYS A 572 -10.28 14.58 0.89
N SER A 573 -10.11 13.66 -0.08
CA SER A 573 -11.13 13.37 -1.08
C SER A 573 -12.21 12.40 -0.59
N ASP A 574 -11.94 11.59 0.44
CA ASP A 574 -12.90 10.64 1.00
C ASP A 574 -13.83 11.37 1.99
N ARG A 575 -15.13 11.46 1.66
CA ARG A 575 -16.09 12.17 2.51
C ARG A 575 -16.21 11.58 3.91
N PHE A 576 -16.04 10.26 4.06
CA PHE A 576 -16.12 9.62 5.37
C PHE A 576 -14.92 9.93 6.27
N PHE A 577 -13.83 10.47 5.73
CA PHE A 577 -12.71 11.02 6.52
C PHE A 577 -12.74 12.54 6.63
N SER A 578 -13.41 13.20 5.68
CA SER A 578 -13.56 14.67 5.67
C SER A 578 -14.94 15.07 6.19
N THR A 579 -15.84 15.55 5.35
CA THR A 579 -17.14 16.12 5.74
C THR A 579 -17.97 15.21 6.67
N ASP A 580 -17.98 13.90 6.43
CA ASP A 580 -18.82 12.94 7.15
C ASP A 580 -18.09 12.23 8.31
N PHE A 581 -16.88 12.66 8.65
CA PHE A 581 -16.18 12.17 9.84
C PHE A 581 -16.75 12.83 11.09
N THR A 582 -17.96 12.44 11.47
CA THR A 582 -18.74 13.04 12.57
C THR A 582 -19.36 11.96 13.46
N PRO A 583 -19.70 12.30 14.72
CA PRO A 583 -20.41 11.38 15.62
C PRO A 583 -21.77 10.91 15.10
N GLU A 584 -22.44 11.71 14.24
CA GLU A 584 -23.74 11.37 13.67
C GLU A 584 -23.61 10.20 12.67
N ILE A 585 -22.59 10.20 11.85
CA ILE A 585 -22.33 9.15 10.85
C ILE A 585 -21.67 7.92 11.49
N TYR A 586 -20.67 8.14 12.36
CA TYR A 586 -19.90 7.05 12.99
C TYR A 586 -20.53 6.46 14.24
N THR A 587 -21.57 7.05 14.78
CA THR A 587 -22.06 7.00 16.16
C THR A 587 -21.08 7.61 17.16
N PRO A 588 -21.50 8.11 18.32
CA PRO A 588 -20.56 8.65 19.33
C PRO A 588 -19.52 7.61 19.77
N ALA A 589 -19.91 6.35 19.92
CA ALA A 589 -19.01 5.26 20.30
C ALA A 589 -17.99 4.94 19.22
N GLY A 590 -18.42 4.85 17.96
CA GLY A 590 -17.53 4.57 16.82
C GLY A 590 -16.56 5.72 16.56
N TYR A 591 -17.03 6.97 16.63
CA TYR A 591 -16.18 8.16 16.52
C TYR A 591 -15.11 8.17 17.61
N SER A 592 -15.51 7.97 18.88
CA SER A 592 -14.59 7.88 20.01
C SER A 592 -13.60 6.72 19.84
N TRP A 593 -14.05 5.58 19.27
CA TRP A 593 -13.19 4.43 18.99
C TRP A 593 -12.03 4.80 18.06
N VAL A 594 -12.31 5.46 16.95
CA VAL A 594 -11.26 5.93 16.02
C VAL A 594 -10.34 6.94 16.71
N GLN A 595 -10.88 7.90 17.47
CA GLN A 595 -10.09 8.94 18.13
C GLN A 595 -9.12 8.37 19.18
N SER A 596 -9.55 7.39 19.95
CA SER A 596 -8.81 6.91 21.13
C SER A 596 -7.92 5.69 20.86
N ASN A 597 -8.17 4.91 19.81
CA ASN A 597 -7.39 3.71 19.52
C ASN A 597 -6.31 3.93 18.44
N GLY A 598 -5.21 3.20 18.56
CA GLY A 598 -4.15 3.02 17.59
C GLY A 598 -3.80 1.55 17.43
N PHE A 599 -2.71 1.22 16.72
CA PHE A 599 -2.33 -0.17 16.47
C PHE A 599 -1.92 -0.88 17.75
N ARG A 600 -1.27 -0.17 18.68
CA ARG A 600 -0.97 -0.68 20.03
C ARG A 600 -2.23 -1.14 20.76
N ASP A 601 -3.32 -0.40 20.68
CA ASP A 601 -4.57 -0.73 21.38
C ASP A 601 -5.27 -1.93 20.72
N VAL A 602 -5.17 -2.06 19.40
CA VAL A 602 -5.65 -3.25 18.67
C VAL A 602 -4.88 -4.49 19.12
N ILE A 603 -3.55 -4.44 19.13
CA ILE A 603 -2.72 -5.58 19.56
C ILE A 603 -3.02 -5.92 21.03
N ARG A 604 -3.03 -4.95 21.92
CA ARG A 604 -3.30 -5.16 23.34
C ARG A 604 -4.69 -5.79 23.58
N ARG A 605 -5.69 -5.45 22.77
CA ARG A 605 -7.05 -6.02 22.89
C ARG A 605 -7.11 -7.48 22.49
N HIS A 606 -6.37 -7.87 21.46
CA HIS A 606 -6.46 -9.21 20.87
C HIS A 606 -5.33 -10.16 21.26
N SER A 607 -4.24 -9.63 21.81
CA SER A 607 -3.04 -10.34 22.27
C SER A 607 -2.47 -9.64 23.51
N PRO A 608 -3.22 -9.58 24.62
CA PRO A 608 -2.82 -8.82 25.81
C PRO A 608 -1.52 -9.32 26.47
N ALA A 609 -1.18 -10.60 26.28
CA ALA A 609 0.05 -11.18 26.79
C ALA A 609 1.31 -10.55 26.18
N LEU A 610 1.20 -9.97 24.98
CA LEU A 610 2.33 -9.33 24.30
C LEU A 610 2.61 -7.90 24.80
N ALA A 611 1.75 -7.30 25.63
CA ALA A 611 1.90 -5.92 26.10
C ALA A 611 3.30 -5.58 26.67
N PRO A 612 3.95 -6.45 27.49
CA PRO A 612 5.28 -6.17 28.02
C PRO A 612 6.36 -5.92 26.93
N HIS A 613 6.20 -6.49 25.75
CA HIS A 613 7.19 -6.36 24.67
C HIS A 613 7.09 -5.05 23.88
N PHE A 614 5.97 -4.33 23.96
CA PHE A 614 5.77 -3.11 23.16
C PHE A 614 5.29 -1.90 23.95
N ASP A 615 5.00 -2.02 25.26
CA ASP A 615 4.45 -0.91 26.04
C ASP A 615 5.41 0.28 26.11
N ASP A 616 6.70 0.03 26.25
CA ASP A 616 7.73 1.06 26.29
C ASP A 616 8.29 1.43 24.91
N VAL A 617 7.95 0.69 23.85
CA VAL A 617 8.36 0.99 22.49
C VAL A 617 7.59 2.20 21.96
N ARG A 618 8.28 3.19 21.45
CA ARG A 618 7.67 4.46 20.97
C ARG A 618 6.61 4.26 19.89
N ASN A 619 6.81 3.29 19.00
CA ASN A 619 5.90 2.97 17.90
C ASN A 619 5.94 1.46 17.65
N VAL A 620 4.80 0.80 17.55
CA VAL A 620 4.72 -0.67 17.41
C VAL A 620 5.28 -1.21 16.09
N PHE A 621 5.59 -0.37 15.11
CA PHE A 621 6.34 -0.73 13.90
C PHE A 621 7.87 -0.67 14.09
N TYR A 622 8.37 -0.22 15.25
CA TYR A 622 9.76 -0.36 15.65
C TYR A 622 10.00 -1.74 16.26
N PRO A 623 11.25 -2.22 16.35
CA PRO A 623 11.55 -3.50 16.99
C PRO A 623 10.99 -3.56 18.41
N TRP A 624 10.33 -4.67 18.74
CA TRP A 624 9.83 -4.92 20.09
C TRP A 624 10.93 -5.45 20.99
N ASP A 625 10.77 -5.26 22.30
CA ASP A 625 11.67 -5.82 23.30
C ASP A 625 11.54 -7.35 23.32
N ARG A 626 12.68 -8.04 23.35
CA ARG A 626 12.69 -9.49 23.45
C ARG A 626 12.39 -9.93 24.87
N ALA A 627 11.74 -11.09 24.99
CA ALA A 627 11.57 -11.75 26.27
C ALA A 627 12.95 -12.09 26.83
N GLY A 628 13.28 -11.54 28.00
CA GLY A 628 14.60 -11.68 28.67
C GLY A 628 14.61 -12.77 29.72
#